data_0cc9d75a5fcf1f580fffaa5e9d16e1cb
#
_entry.id   0cc9d75a5fcf1f580fffaa5e9d16e1cb
#
_cell.length_a   1.000
_cell.length_b   1.000
_cell.length_c   1.000
_cell.angle_alpha   90.00
_cell.angle_beta   90.00
_cell.angle_gamma   90.00
#
_symmetry.space_group_name_H-M   'P 1'
#
loop_
_entity.id
_entity.type
_entity.pdbx_description
1 polymer ?
#
loop_
_entity_poly.entity_id
_entity_poly.type
_entity_poly.pdbx_seq_one_letter_code
_entity_poly.pdbx_strand_id
1 'polypeptide(L)'
;LDLEYYNMGGEERKCINLLRQIVGDKSFDTWICKVTGVNEAGCEVERVFDKLKIKNVRLNVTVKDNEGLIIYPVENSYVLVTNIDNDKYYVSQFSQIEKITIDVNSNIVINGGKNEGLVKIKELTNKLNALKTTLNDLISAYNSHTHSVSTTGTAAAQTGTAAEIVSKVLQAESFNKTDYENTKIKH
;
A
#
# COMPACT_ATOMS: atom_id res chain seq x y z
N LEU A 1 -19.35 38.18 -8.56
CA LEU A 1 -20.24 38.34 -7.41
C LEU A 1 -20.07 39.73 -6.72
N ASP A 2 -18.84 40.26 -6.72
CA ASP A 2 -18.58 41.54 -5.98
C ASP A 2 -19.06 42.81 -6.69
N LEU A 3 -19.15 42.82 -8.00
CA LEU A 3 -19.59 44.00 -8.78
C LEU A 3 -21.10 44.28 -8.62
N GLU A 4 -21.92 43.24 -8.48
CA GLU A 4 -23.35 43.40 -8.23
C GLU A 4 -23.63 43.94 -6.82
N TYR A 5 -22.84 43.51 -5.83
CA TYR A 5 -22.96 43.96 -4.45
C TYR A 5 -22.75 45.49 -4.30
N TYR A 6 -21.84 46.08 -5.06
CA TYR A 6 -21.60 47.54 -5.03
C TYR A 6 -22.71 48.37 -5.67
N ASN A 7 -23.51 47.80 -6.56
CA ASN A 7 -24.62 48.50 -7.23
C ASN A 7 -25.96 48.33 -6.53
N MET A 8 -26.04 47.64 -5.40
CA MET A 8 -27.27 47.43 -4.65
C MET A 8 -27.62 48.61 -3.76
N GLY A 9 -28.91 48.81 -3.53
CA GLY A 9 -29.43 49.84 -2.60
C GLY A 9 -29.07 49.59 -1.13
N GLY A 10 -29.04 50.59 -0.31
CA GLY A 10 -28.63 50.48 1.09
C GLY A 10 -29.42 49.47 1.93
N GLU A 11 -30.70 49.30 1.64
CA GLU A 11 -31.58 48.35 2.36
C GLU A 11 -31.30 46.90 1.91
N GLU A 12 -31.04 46.69 0.65
CA GLU A 12 -30.67 45.37 0.11
C GLU A 12 -29.34 44.88 0.69
N ARG A 13 -28.35 45.78 0.84
CA ARG A 13 -27.07 45.45 1.51
C ARG A 13 -27.27 45.09 2.98
N LYS A 14 -28.14 45.81 3.70
CA LYS A 14 -28.47 45.43 5.08
C LYS A 14 -29.11 44.07 5.18
N CYS A 15 -30.05 43.75 4.29
CA CYS A 15 -30.72 42.47 4.24
C CYS A 15 -29.72 41.32 3.97
N ILE A 16 -28.81 41.48 3.00
CA ILE A 16 -27.76 40.51 2.71
C ILE A 16 -26.81 40.35 3.89
N ASN A 17 -26.42 41.43 4.55
CA ASN A 17 -25.54 41.34 5.72
C ASN A 17 -26.23 40.64 6.91
N LEU A 18 -27.50 40.88 7.13
CA LEU A 18 -28.29 40.17 8.14
C LEU A 18 -28.45 38.70 7.81
N LEU A 19 -28.69 38.34 6.54
CA LEU A 19 -28.75 36.97 6.10
C LEU A 19 -27.39 36.27 6.28
N ARG A 20 -26.27 36.93 5.96
CA ARG A 20 -24.91 36.40 6.21
C ARG A 20 -24.63 36.21 7.70
N GLN A 21 -25.11 37.10 8.57
CA GLN A 21 -25.00 36.93 10.02
C GLN A 21 -25.83 35.74 10.54
N ILE A 22 -27.00 35.47 9.96
CA ILE A 22 -27.89 34.39 10.37
C ILE A 22 -27.41 33.06 9.83
N VAL A 23 -26.99 33.01 8.56
CA VAL A 23 -26.56 31.78 7.88
C VAL A 23 -25.09 31.43 8.18
N GLY A 24 -24.31 32.43 8.60
CA GLY A 24 -22.85 32.36 8.71
C GLY A 24 -22.19 32.43 7.35
N ASP A 25 -21.11 33.18 7.23
CA ASP A 25 -20.27 33.28 6.03
C ASP A 25 -19.42 32.00 5.88
N LYS A 26 -20.04 30.81 5.84
CA LYS A 26 -19.36 29.58 5.52
C LYS A 26 -19.36 29.34 4.02
N SER A 27 -18.56 30.12 3.30
CA SER A 27 -18.19 29.73 1.95
C SER A 27 -17.21 28.59 2.07
N PHE A 28 -17.64 27.39 1.70
CA PHE A 28 -16.73 26.29 1.44
C PHE A 28 -16.00 26.60 0.14
N ASP A 29 -14.92 27.35 0.24
CA ASP A 29 -14.11 27.66 -0.94
C ASP A 29 -13.27 26.44 -1.30
N THR A 30 -13.44 25.97 -2.53
CA THR A 30 -12.65 24.89 -3.10
C THR A 30 -11.87 25.41 -4.30
N TRP A 31 -10.56 25.15 -4.32
CA TRP A 31 -9.68 25.65 -5.37
C TRP A 31 -8.87 24.54 -6.01
N ILE A 32 -8.55 24.72 -7.30
CA ILE A 32 -7.54 23.93 -7.95
C ILE A 32 -6.18 24.46 -7.54
N CYS A 33 -5.36 23.60 -6.98
CA CYS A 33 -4.02 23.92 -6.52
C CYS A 33 -2.99 23.00 -7.16
N LYS A 34 -1.77 23.50 -7.36
CA LYS A 34 -0.60 22.72 -7.73
C LYS A 34 0.17 22.32 -6.48
N VAL A 35 0.51 21.05 -6.33
CA VAL A 35 1.33 20.54 -5.22
C VAL A 35 2.76 21.02 -5.38
N THR A 36 3.32 21.65 -4.36
CA THR A 36 4.71 22.17 -4.34
C THR A 36 5.61 21.42 -3.38
N GLY A 37 5.06 20.63 -2.47
CA GLY A 37 5.80 19.76 -1.57
C GLY A 37 4.86 18.83 -0.82
N VAL A 38 5.36 17.65 -0.46
CA VAL A 38 4.62 16.63 0.28
C VAL A 38 5.47 16.14 1.44
N ASN A 39 4.88 16.01 2.62
CA ASN A 39 5.51 15.44 3.81
C ASN A 39 4.53 14.52 4.55
N GLU A 40 4.98 13.88 5.63
CA GLU A 40 4.13 12.95 6.40
C GLU A 40 2.93 13.64 7.07
N ALA A 41 3.02 14.93 7.39
CA ALA A 41 1.96 15.68 8.06
C ALA A 41 0.96 16.32 7.11
N GLY A 42 1.28 16.40 5.80
CA GLY A 42 0.42 17.06 4.82
C GLY A 42 1.15 17.45 3.54
N CYS A 43 0.63 18.44 2.85
CA CYS A 43 1.30 18.99 1.67
C CYS A 43 1.29 20.53 1.65
N GLU A 44 2.16 21.07 0.83
CA GLU A 44 2.18 22.48 0.45
C GLU A 44 1.65 22.62 -0.96
N VAL A 45 0.84 23.62 -1.21
CA VAL A 45 0.21 23.84 -2.52
C VAL A 45 0.26 25.30 -2.92
N GLU A 46 0.18 25.55 -4.22
CA GLU A 46 0.04 26.87 -4.82
C GLU A 46 -1.29 26.92 -5.60
N ARG A 47 -2.17 27.85 -5.25
CA ARG A 47 -3.42 28.06 -6.00
C ARG A 47 -3.12 28.43 -7.45
N VAL A 48 -3.81 27.79 -8.38
CA VAL A 48 -3.58 28.04 -9.82
C VAL A 48 -3.99 29.43 -10.22
N PHE A 49 -5.07 29.94 -9.64
CA PHE A 49 -5.71 31.20 -9.98
C PHE A 49 -4.87 32.45 -9.61
N ASP A 50 -4.40 32.57 -8.39
CA ASP A 50 -3.74 33.79 -7.88
C ASP A 50 -2.33 33.53 -7.31
N LYS A 51 -1.82 32.32 -7.47
CA LYS A 51 -0.48 31.93 -7.02
C LYS A 51 -0.27 32.00 -5.51
N LEU A 52 -1.35 32.04 -4.74
CA LEU A 52 -1.28 32.01 -3.28
C LEU A 52 -0.73 30.66 -2.82
N LYS A 53 0.32 30.70 -2.01
CA LYS A 53 0.90 29.51 -1.38
C LYS A 53 0.19 29.18 -0.08
N ILE A 54 -0.27 27.96 0.04
CA ILE A 54 -0.94 27.42 1.23
C ILE A 54 -0.06 26.30 1.78
N LYS A 55 0.31 26.42 3.05
CA LYS A 55 1.10 25.45 3.78
C LYS A 55 0.22 24.60 4.69
N ASN A 56 0.73 23.42 5.06
CA ASN A 56 0.07 22.51 6.01
C ASN A 56 -1.36 22.12 5.58
N VAL A 57 -1.57 21.89 4.27
CA VAL A 57 -2.80 21.33 3.76
C VAL A 57 -2.89 19.86 4.18
N ARG A 58 -3.96 19.52 4.86
CA ARG A 58 -4.15 18.18 5.45
C ARG A 58 -4.45 17.15 4.38
N LEU A 59 -3.90 15.96 4.55
CA LEU A 59 -4.22 14.76 3.77
C LEU A 59 -5.12 13.81 4.57
N ASN A 60 -5.28 14.06 5.86
CA ASN A 60 -6.14 13.32 6.78
C ASN A 60 -6.94 14.27 7.67
N VAL A 61 -7.94 13.75 8.35
CA VAL A 61 -8.82 14.52 9.28
C VAL A 61 -8.03 15.07 10.46
N THR A 62 -7.06 14.31 10.97
CA THR A 62 -6.18 14.72 12.07
C THR A 62 -4.74 14.88 11.61
N VAL A 63 -3.99 15.83 12.20
CA VAL A 63 -2.58 16.10 11.86
C VAL A 63 -1.62 15.17 12.61
N LYS A 64 -2.09 14.50 13.68
CA LYS A 64 -1.21 13.84 14.64
C LYS A 64 -1.06 12.33 14.46
N ASP A 65 -2.03 11.69 13.85
CA ASP A 65 -2.07 10.24 13.80
C ASP A 65 -2.07 9.80 12.33
N ASN A 66 -1.07 9.00 11.96
CA ASN A 66 -0.98 8.37 10.64
C ASN A 66 -2.00 7.22 10.48
N GLU A 67 -3.08 7.26 11.24
CA GLU A 67 -4.15 6.28 11.21
C GLU A 67 -5.19 6.59 10.15
N GLY A 68 -5.85 5.57 9.65
CA GLY A 68 -6.91 5.68 8.66
C GLY A 68 -6.41 5.66 7.22
N LEU A 69 -7.14 6.33 6.34
CA LEU A 69 -6.81 6.45 4.92
C LEU A 69 -6.08 7.76 4.66
N ILE A 70 -4.83 7.67 4.21
CA ILE A 70 -4.04 8.83 3.80
C ILE A 70 -3.62 8.65 2.35
N ILE A 71 -3.92 9.65 1.52
CA ILE A 71 -3.57 9.67 0.10
C ILE A 71 -2.54 10.78 -0.11
N TYR A 72 -1.36 10.41 -0.57
CA TYR A 72 -0.26 11.34 -0.86
C TYR A 72 -0.28 11.70 -2.34
N PRO A 73 -0.40 12.99 -2.70
CA PRO A 73 -0.32 13.42 -4.09
C PRO A 73 1.11 13.37 -4.63
N VAL A 74 1.23 13.26 -5.94
CA VAL A 74 2.51 13.44 -6.62
C VAL A 74 2.91 14.92 -6.60
N GLU A 75 4.18 15.24 -6.32
CA GLU A 75 4.68 16.62 -6.46
C GLU A 75 4.46 17.14 -7.90
N ASN A 76 4.17 18.42 -8.01
CA ASN A 76 3.81 19.07 -9.26
C ASN A 76 2.49 18.63 -9.90
N SER A 77 1.75 17.71 -9.31
CA SER A 77 0.39 17.35 -9.72
C SER A 77 -0.64 18.40 -9.26
N TYR A 78 -1.89 18.22 -9.66
CA TYR A 78 -2.99 19.10 -9.27
C TYR A 78 -3.91 18.41 -8.26
N VAL A 79 -4.43 19.20 -7.32
CA VAL A 79 -5.36 18.76 -6.29
C VAL A 79 -6.48 19.75 -6.13
N LEU A 80 -7.64 19.27 -5.66
CA LEU A 80 -8.69 20.17 -5.14
C LEU A 80 -8.47 20.33 -3.64
N VAL A 81 -8.36 21.59 -3.21
CA VAL A 81 -8.19 21.96 -1.81
C VAL A 81 -9.43 22.68 -1.34
N THR A 82 -10.01 22.20 -0.26
CA THR A 82 -11.20 22.77 0.38
C THR A 82 -10.82 23.42 1.70
N ASN A 83 -11.30 24.65 1.91
CA ASN A 83 -11.24 25.31 3.21
C ASN A 83 -12.34 24.73 4.11
N ILE A 84 -11.96 24.20 5.27
CA ILE A 84 -12.90 23.60 6.23
C ILE A 84 -13.33 24.61 7.28
N ASP A 85 -12.39 25.36 7.85
CA ASP A 85 -12.62 26.31 8.92
C ASP A 85 -11.34 27.11 9.20
N ASN A 86 -11.45 28.44 9.37
CA ASN A 86 -10.41 29.36 9.87
C ASN A 86 -8.97 28.93 9.46
N ASP A 87 -8.67 29.00 8.18
CA ASP A 87 -7.36 28.65 7.60
C ASP A 87 -6.96 27.14 7.72
N LYS A 88 -7.94 26.27 7.91
CA LYS A 88 -7.74 24.81 7.84
C LYS A 88 -8.13 24.29 6.47
N TYR A 89 -7.17 23.73 5.79
CA TYR A 89 -7.30 23.24 4.42
C TYR A 89 -7.15 21.73 4.37
N TYR A 90 -7.90 21.10 3.48
CA TYR A 90 -7.89 19.66 3.24
C TYR A 90 -7.89 19.36 1.74
N VAL A 91 -7.11 18.36 1.31
CA VAL A 91 -7.13 17.88 -0.07
C VAL A 91 -8.32 16.95 -0.27
N SER A 92 -9.28 17.37 -1.08
CA SER A 92 -10.51 16.59 -1.33
C SER A 92 -10.42 15.69 -2.56
N GLN A 93 -9.58 16.05 -3.56
CA GLN A 93 -9.38 15.25 -4.77
C GLN A 93 -7.95 15.37 -5.31
N PHE A 94 -7.52 14.34 -6.04
CA PHE A 94 -6.16 14.17 -6.53
C PHE A 94 -6.17 13.88 -8.03
N SER A 95 -5.32 14.56 -8.81
CA SER A 95 -5.10 14.22 -10.21
C SER A 95 -4.12 13.04 -10.36
N GLN A 96 -3.13 12.95 -9.48
CA GLN A 96 -2.14 11.87 -9.44
C GLN A 96 -1.81 11.51 -8.00
N ILE A 97 -1.65 10.22 -7.75
CA ILE A 97 -1.41 9.67 -6.42
C ILE A 97 -0.04 9.01 -6.41
N GLU A 98 0.83 9.41 -5.48
CA GLU A 98 2.13 8.81 -5.24
C GLU A 98 2.01 7.57 -4.34
N LYS A 99 1.28 7.70 -3.23
CA LYS A 99 1.15 6.64 -2.23
C LYS A 99 -0.20 6.70 -1.54
N ILE A 100 -0.75 5.53 -1.22
CA ILE A 100 -1.91 5.39 -0.33
C ILE A 100 -1.44 4.60 0.90
N THR A 101 -1.74 5.11 2.08
CA THR A 101 -1.55 4.41 3.34
C THR A 101 -2.91 4.13 3.95
N ILE A 102 -3.13 2.88 4.36
CA ILE A 102 -4.37 2.44 5.00
C ILE A 102 -3.98 1.79 6.32
N ASP A 103 -4.32 2.44 7.42
CA ASP A 103 -4.14 1.92 8.77
C ASP A 103 -5.51 1.85 9.46
N VAL A 104 -5.89 0.66 9.90
CA VAL A 104 -7.22 0.40 10.45
C VAL A 104 -7.12 -0.42 11.72
N ASN A 105 -7.97 -0.09 12.69
CA ASN A 105 -7.99 -0.76 14.01
C ASN A 105 -8.47 -2.23 13.97
N SER A 106 -9.07 -2.68 12.86
CA SER A 106 -9.62 -4.03 12.75
C SER A 106 -9.24 -4.66 11.41
N ASN A 107 -10.13 -4.64 10.44
CA ASN A 107 -9.97 -5.40 9.19
C ASN A 107 -10.10 -4.50 7.96
N ILE A 108 -9.28 -4.77 6.95
CA ILE A 108 -9.50 -4.28 5.59
C ILE A 108 -10.23 -5.39 4.82
N VAL A 109 -11.45 -5.11 4.38
CA VAL A 109 -12.24 -6.05 3.59
C VAL A 109 -12.24 -5.60 2.13
N ILE A 110 -11.62 -6.39 1.26
CA ILE A 110 -11.57 -6.14 -0.18
C ILE A 110 -12.57 -7.08 -0.87
N ASN A 111 -13.37 -6.55 -1.78
CA ASN A 111 -14.36 -7.31 -2.54
C ASN A 111 -15.32 -8.15 -1.67
N GLY A 112 -15.73 -7.59 -0.52
CA GLY A 112 -16.64 -8.26 0.42
C GLY A 112 -16.07 -9.53 1.05
N GLY A 113 -14.74 -9.69 1.06
CA GLY A 113 -14.07 -10.85 1.66
C GLY A 113 -14.15 -12.14 0.83
N LYS A 114 -14.61 -12.08 -0.43
CA LYS A 114 -14.85 -13.28 -1.27
C LYS A 114 -13.61 -14.08 -1.60
N ASN A 115 -12.43 -13.45 -1.57
CA ASN A 115 -11.14 -14.08 -1.92
C ASN A 115 -10.31 -14.45 -0.68
N GLU A 116 -10.94 -14.52 0.49
CA GLU A 116 -10.28 -14.78 1.77
C GLU A 116 -9.20 -13.72 2.12
N GLY A 117 -8.23 -14.10 2.96
CA GLY A 117 -7.18 -13.19 3.39
C GLY A 117 -6.00 -13.08 2.42
N LEU A 118 -5.26 -11.99 2.51
CA LEU A 118 -3.99 -11.85 1.80
C LEU A 118 -2.95 -12.82 2.35
N VAL A 119 -2.13 -13.36 1.45
CA VAL A 119 -1.08 -14.32 1.82
C VAL A 119 -0.01 -13.63 2.66
N LYS A 120 0.29 -14.20 3.82
CA LYS A 120 1.45 -13.83 4.63
C LYS A 120 2.73 -14.39 3.99
N ILE A 121 3.34 -13.57 3.14
CA ILE A 121 4.42 -14.01 2.27
C ILE A 121 5.62 -14.59 3.02
N LYS A 122 5.96 -14.06 4.19
CA LYS A 122 7.06 -14.55 5.02
C LYS A 122 6.80 -15.97 5.51
N GLU A 123 5.60 -16.22 6.03
CA GLU A 123 5.19 -17.55 6.52
C GLU A 123 5.08 -18.55 5.38
N LEU A 124 4.54 -18.14 4.22
CA LEU A 124 4.50 -18.99 3.03
C LEU A 124 5.90 -19.40 2.60
N THR A 125 6.84 -18.45 2.49
CA THR A 125 8.24 -18.72 2.14
C THR A 125 8.88 -19.72 3.10
N ASN A 126 8.67 -19.55 4.41
CA ASN A 126 9.19 -20.46 5.43
C ASN A 126 8.62 -21.89 5.25
N LYS A 127 7.32 -22.02 4.96
CA LYS A 127 6.69 -23.33 4.72
C LYS A 127 7.20 -23.99 3.45
N LEU A 128 7.38 -23.22 2.37
CA LEU A 128 7.94 -23.72 1.11
C LEU A 128 9.39 -24.20 1.29
N ASN A 129 10.20 -23.44 2.04
CA ASN A 129 11.59 -23.86 2.32
C ASN A 129 11.65 -25.07 3.26
N ALA A 130 10.74 -25.24 4.20
CA ALA A 130 10.63 -26.45 4.99
C ALA A 130 10.28 -27.66 4.12
N LEU A 131 9.32 -27.52 3.21
CA LEU A 131 8.98 -28.58 2.24
C LEU A 131 10.19 -28.94 1.34
N LYS A 132 10.89 -27.93 0.82
CA LYS A 132 12.11 -28.10 0.05
C LYS A 132 13.17 -28.91 0.84
N THR A 133 13.36 -28.62 2.13
CA THR A 133 14.31 -29.35 2.97
C THR A 133 13.92 -30.81 3.07
N THR A 134 12.65 -31.10 3.39
CA THR A 134 12.16 -32.49 3.43
C THR A 134 12.35 -33.22 2.10
N LEU A 135 12.10 -32.55 0.98
CA LEU A 135 12.30 -33.10 -0.35
C LEU A 135 13.78 -33.38 -0.62
N ASN A 136 14.68 -32.49 -0.25
CA ASN A 136 16.11 -32.65 -0.44
C ASN A 136 16.69 -33.77 0.44
N ASP A 137 16.16 -33.96 1.65
CA ASP A 137 16.51 -35.10 2.51
C ASP A 137 16.08 -36.41 1.87
N LEU A 138 14.89 -36.49 1.30
CA LEU A 138 14.43 -37.64 0.55
C LEU A 138 15.33 -37.93 -0.68
N ILE A 139 15.65 -36.89 -1.46
CA ILE A 139 16.55 -36.98 -2.60
C ILE A 139 17.94 -37.50 -2.16
N SER A 140 18.46 -37.00 -1.05
CA SER A 140 19.73 -37.45 -0.50
C SER A 140 19.70 -38.93 -0.09
N ALA A 141 18.63 -39.34 0.62
CA ALA A 141 18.42 -40.71 1.00
C ALA A 141 18.28 -41.63 -0.23
N TYR A 142 17.54 -41.18 -1.26
CA TYR A 142 17.42 -41.91 -2.52
C TYR A 142 18.76 -42.03 -3.24
N ASN A 143 19.53 -40.95 -3.35
CA ASN A 143 20.80 -40.96 -4.06
C ASN A 143 21.91 -41.77 -3.36
N SER A 144 21.77 -41.99 -2.05
CA SER A 144 22.76 -42.70 -1.22
C SER A 144 22.32 -44.10 -0.81
N HIS A 145 21.06 -44.49 -1.12
CA HIS A 145 20.61 -45.82 -0.70
C HIS A 145 21.36 -46.95 -1.47
N THR A 146 21.66 -47.97 -0.76
CA THR A 146 22.36 -49.16 -1.30
C THR A 146 21.60 -50.42 -0.92
N HIS A 147 21.74 -51.45 -1.74
CA HIS A 147 21.20 -52.76 -1.45
C HIS A 147 22.35 -53.72 -1.14
N SER A 148 22.29 -54.41 0.00
CA SER A 148 23.19 -55.52 0.22
C SER A 148 22.74 -56.73 -0.61
N VAL A 149 23.66 -57.27 -1.39
CA VAL A 149 23.41 -58.46 -2.20
C VAL A 149 24.23 -59.64 -1.61
N SER A 150 23.54 -60.68 -1.24
CA SER A 150 24.21 -61.96 -0.87
C SER A 150 23.73 -63.03 -1.83
N THR A 151 24.69 -63.72 -2.41
CA THR A 151 24.43 -64.91 -3.25
C THR A 151 24.91 -66.14 -2.52
N THR A 152 24.05 -67.16 -2.42
CA THR A 152 24.41 -68.47 -1.89
C THR A 152 24.37 -69.50 -3.05
N GLY A 153 25.44 -70.13 -3.28
CA GLY A 153 25.58 -71.22 -4.33
C GLY A 153 26.78 -72.07 -4.10
N THR A 154 26.97 -73.10 -4.94
CA THR A 154 28.09 -74.03 -4.88
C THR A 154 29.46 -73.43 -5.24
N ALA A 155 29.47 -72.20 -5.78
CA ALA A 155 30.66 -71.36 -5.93
C ALA A 155 30.69 -70.33 -4.85
N ALA A 156 31.82 -69.92 -4.34
CA ALA A 156 32.03 -69.03 -3.19
C ALA A 156 30.93 -67.92 -3.01
N ALA A 157 30.38 -67.84 -1.78
CA ALA A 157 29.40 -66.83 -1.44
C ALA A 157 29.98 -65.44 -1.71
N GLN A 158 29.28 -64.65 -2.52
CA GLN A 158 29.66 -63.29 -2.79
C GLN A 158 28.74 -62.40 -2.01
N THR A 159 29.30 -61.55 -1.16
CA THR A 159 28.60 -60.47 -0.49
C THR A 159 29.14 -59.11 -1.01
N GLY A 160 28.26 -58.22 -1.36
CA GLY A 160 28.67 -56.93 -1.88
C GLY A 160 27.55 -55.90 -1.71
N THR A 161 27.89 -54.67 -1.90
CA THR A 161 26.92 -53.55 -1.93
C THR A 161 26.70 -53.20 -3.40
N ALA A 162 25.45 -53.07 -3.82
CA ALA A 162 25.15 -52.57 -5.16
C ALA A 162 25.75 -51.18 -5.33
N ALA A 163 26.25 -50.88 -6.52
CA ALA A 163 26.76 -49.55 -6.83
C ALA A 163 25.70 -48.50 -6.62
N GLU A 164 26.13 -47.33 -6.23
CA GLU A 164 25.25 -46.15 -6.17
C GLU A 164 24.55 -45.87 -7.51
N ILE A 165 23.42 -45.21 -7.45
CA ILE A 165 22.69 -44.80 -8.65
C ILE A 165 23.57 -43.89 -9.48
N VAL A 166 23.74 -44.22 -10.77
CA VAL A 166 24.62 -43.48 -11.70
C VAL A 166 24.04 -42.08 -12.01
N SER A 167 22.70 -41.99 -12.09
CA SER A 167 22.01 -40.71 -12.33
C SER A 167 21.44 -40.16 -11.04
N LYS A 168 22.17 -39.22 -10.42
CA LYS A 168 21.73 -38.58 -9.18
C LYS A 168 20.67 -37.49 -9.48
N VAL A 169 19.66 -37.44 -8.67
CA VAL A 169 18.67 -36.37 -8.72
C VAL A 169 19.25 -35.12 -8.07
N LEU A 170 19.15 -34.00 -8.76
CA LEU A 170 19.60 -32.70 -8.24
C LEU A 170 18.66 -32.18 -7.14
N GLN A 171 19.25 -31.54 -6.14
CA GLN A 171 18.47 -30.88 -5.08
C GLN A 171 17.76 -29.65 -5.59
N ALA A 172 16.60 -29.34 -5.01
CA ALA A 172 15.84 -28.15 -5.32
C ALA A 172 16.50 -26.90 -4.71
N GLU A 173 16.45 -25.81 -5.44
CA GLU A 173 16.90 -24.50 -4.97
C GLU A 173 15.97 -23.91 -3.89
N SER A 174 16.47 -22.89 -3.19
CA SER A 174 15.69 -22.21 -2.16
C SER A 174 14.67 -21.26 -2.79
N PHE A 175 13.51 -21.19 -2.17
CA PHE A 175 12.51 -20.17 -2.47
C PHE A 175 12.96 -18.84 -1.90
N ASN A 176 13.02 -17.79 -2.72
CA ASN A 176 13.34 -16.45 -2.31
C ASN A 176 12.09 -15.58 -2.36
N LYS A 177 11.85 -14.82 -1.29
CA LYS A 177 10.72 -13.93 -1.18
C LYS A 177 10.62 -12.95 -2.37
N THR A 178 11.77 -12.48 -2.87
CA THR A 178 11.86 -11.55 -3.99
C THR A 178 11.35 -12.09 -5.32
N ASP A 179 11.24 -13.43 -5.46
CA ASP A 179 10.82 -14.06 -6.72
C ASP A 179 9.30 -13.93 -6.95
N TYR A 180 8.53 -13.69 -5.89
CA TYR A 180 7.06 -13.66 -5.93
C TYR A 180 6.42 -12.56 -5.07
N GLU A 181 7.20 -11.72 -4.40
CA GLU A 181 6.68 -10.58 -3.64
C GLU A 181 6.45 -9.36 -4.55
N ASN A 182 5.25 -8.81 -4.55
CA ASN A 182 5.01 -7.51 -5.13
C ASN A 182 5.37 -6.42 -4.08
N THR A 183 6.51 -5.75 -4.28
CA THR A 183 7.00 -4.73 -3.34
C THR A 183 6.20 -3.42 -3.38
N LYS A 184 5.32 -3.23 -4.37
CA LYS A 184 4.47 -2.03 -4.49
C LYS A 184 3.20 -2.13 -3.64
N ILE A 185 2.78 -3.34 -3.27
CA ILE A 185 1.64 -3.57 -2.39
C ILE A 185 2.17 -4.22 -1.12
N LYS A 186 2.16 -3.47 -0.02
CA LYS A 186 2.57 -3.95 1.31
C LYS A 186 1.34 -4.10 2.20
N HIS A 187 1.32 -5.12 2.99
CA HIS A 187 0.28 -5.41 3.99
C HIS A 187 0.90 -5.85 5.31
#